data_b3582189759fb6ec963e89427e53babb
#
_entry.id   b3582189759fb6ec963e89427e53babb
#
_cell.length_a   1.000
_cell.length_b   1.000
_cell.length_c   1.000
_cell.angle_alpha   90.00
_cell.angle_beta   90.00
_cell.angle_gamma   90.00
#
_symmetry.space_group_name_H-M   'P 1'
#
loop_
_entity.id
_entity.type
_entity.pdbx_description
1 polymer ?
#
loop_
_entity_poly.entity_id
_entity_poly.type
_entity_poly.pdbx_seq_one_letter_code
_entity_poly.pdbx_strand_id
1 'polypeptide(L)' 'MTDLKQKKENVKMHLKDLRQNLKKMHLEVTEELILPKQGDVKDLMDKMDKLLKIIESK' A
#
# COMPACT_ATOMS: atom_id res chain seq x y z
N MET A 1 -25.91 4.89 4.13
CA MET A 1 -24.85 5.70 4.67
C MET A 1 -23.68 5.78 3.73
N THR A 2 -23.44 6.99 3.30
CA THR A 2 -22.43 7.28 2.31
C THR A 2 -21.01 7.06 2.86
N ASP A 3 -20.83 7.24 4.16
CA ASP A 3 -19.51 7.19 4.77
C ASP A 3 -18.86 5.82 4.67
N LEU A 4 -19.63 4.76 4.90
CA LEU A 4 -19.11 3.40 4.83
C LEU A 4 -18.70 3.03 3.41
N LYS A 5 -19.51 3.42 2.44
CA LYS A 5 -19.23 3.14 1.04
C LYS A 5 -17.97 3.87 0.60
N GLN A 6 -17.84 5.12 0.97
CA GLN A 6 -16.67 5.92 0.64
C GLN A 6 -15.42 5.39 1.32
N LYS A 7 -15.55 4.94 2.56
CA LYS A 7 -14.46 4.35 3.29
C LYS A 7 -13.95 3.09 2.58
N LYS A 8 -14.87 2.26 2.11
CA LYS A 8 -14.51 1.06 1.35
C LYS A 8 -13.78 1.39 0.06
N GLU A 9 -14.22 2.43 -0.62
CA GLU A 9 -13.55 2.86 -1.85
C GLU A 9 -12.14 3.36 -1.56
N ASN A 10 -11.96 4.14 -0.51
CA ASN A 10 -10.64 4.62 -0.12
C ASN A 10 -9.72 3.47 0.23
N VAL A 11 -10.20 2.49 0.98
CA VAL A 11 -9.41 1.32 1.34
C VAL A 11 -9.03 0.54 0.07
N LYS A 12 -9.96 0.39 -0.83
CA LYS A 12 -9.73 -0.32 -2.09
C LYS A 12 -8.63 0.34 -2.90
N MET A 13 -8.65 1.67 -2.99
CA MET A 13 -7.63 2.42 -3.72
C MET A 13 -6.26 2.28 -3.07
N HIS A 14 -6.21 2.34 -1.75
CA HIS A 14 -4.95 2.17 -1.03
C HIS A 14 -4.38 0.77 -1.21
N LEU A 15 -5.24 -0.24 -1.16
CA LEU A 15 -4.81 -1.63 -1.38
C LEU A 15 -4.24 -1.81 -2.79
N LYS A 16 -4.87 -1.19 -3.77
CA LYS A 16 -4.42 -1.28 -5.15
C LYS A 16 -3.03 -0.66 -5.31
N ASP A 17 -2.83 0.49 -4.66
CA ASP A 17 -1.54 1.18 -4.69
C ASP A 17 -0.46 0.35 -4.00
N LEU A 18 -0.78 -0.23 -2.84
CA LEU A 18 0.14 -1.12 -2.13
C LEU A 18 0.52 -2.32 -2.98
N ARG A 19 -0.45 -2.89 -3.67
CA ARG A 19 -0.22 -4.05 -4.53
C ARG A 19 0.78 -3.71 -5.63
N GLN A 20 0.66 -2.54 -6.23
CA GLN A 20 1.58 -2.11 -7.27
C GLN A 20 3.00 -1.94 -6.73
N ASN A 21 3.12 -1.36 -5.55
CA ASN A 21 4.43 -1.19 -4.92
C ASN A 21 5.07 -2.54 -4.60
N LEU A 22 4.28 -3.47 -4.07
CA LEU A 22 4.78 -4.80 -3.76
C LEU A 22 5.20 -5.55 -5.01
N LYS A 23 4.42 -5.42 -6.08
CA LYS A 23 4.74 -6.06 -7.35
C LYS A 23 6.06 -5.55 -7.89
N LYS A 24 6.26 -4.24 -7.83
CA LYS A 24 7.50 -3.63 -8.29
C LYS A 24 8.70 -4.17 -7.51
N MET A 25 8.60 -4.20 -6.19
CA MET A 25 9.67 -4.70 -5.35
C MET A 25 9.94 -6.18 -5.61
N HIS A 26 8.88 -6.95 -5.83
CA HIS A 26 9.00 -8.37 -6.13
C HIS A 26 9.79 -8.59 -7.41
N LEU A 27 9.48 -7.82 -8.45
CA LEU A 27 10.18 -7.92 -9.73
C LEU A 27 11.65 -7.54 -9.61
N GLU A 28 11.94 -6.50 -8.82
CA GLU A 28 13.32 -6.09 -8.61
C GLU A 28 14.14 -7.21 -7.96
N VAL A 29 13.56 -7.87 -6.98
CA VAL A 29 14.28 -8.92 -6.25
C VAL A 29 14.40 -10.20 -7.08
N THR A 30 13.35 -10.58 -7.81
CA THR A 30 13.32 -11.85 -8.51
C THR A 30 13.91 -11.79 -9.91
N GLU A 31 13.71 -10.71 -10.64
CA GLU A 31 14.17 -10.63 -12.03
C GLU A 31 15.43 -9.79 -12.17
N GLU A 32 15.50 -8.65 -11.49
CA GLU A 32 16.65 -7.77 -11.60
C GLU A 32 17.71 -8.06 -10.54
N LEU A 33 17.37 -8.90 -9.57
CA LEU A 33 18.27 -9.26 -8.47
C LEU A 33 18.79 -8.05 -7.71
N ILE A 34 17.92 -7.07 -7.54
CA ILE A 34 18.22 -5.84 -6.82
C ILE A 34 17.39 -5.81 -5.54
N LEU A 35 18.02 -5.46 -4.44
CA LEU A 35 17.28 -5.30 -3.18
C LEU A 35 16.53 -3.98 -3.19
N PRO A 36 15.29 -3.93 -2.65
CA PRO A 36 14.55 -2.68 -2.54
C PRO A 36 15.30 -1.68 -1.69
N LYS A 37 15.19 -0.41 -2.06
CA LYS A 37 15.80 0.66 -1.29
C LYS A 37 15.07 0.86 0.02
N GLN A 38 15.79 1.30 1.03
CA GLN A 38 15.16 1.59 2.33
C GLN A 38 14.01 2.58 2.20
N GLY A 39 14.18 3.59 1.33
CA GLY A 39 13.14 4.57 1.10
C GLY A 39 11.87 3.96 0.55
N ASP A 40 12.00 3.00 -0.36
CA ASP A 40 10.84 2.33 -0.94
C ASP A 40 10.09 1.51 0.10
N VAL A 41 10.83 0.79 0.94
CA VAL A 41 10.22 -0.01 2.00
C VAL A 41 9.54 0.88 3.02
N LYS A 42 10.19 1.97 3.39
CA LYS A 42 9.63 2.91 4.35
C LYS A 42 8.36 3.57 3.80
N ASP A 43 8.36 3.90 2.52
CA ASP A 43 7.20 4.47 1.85
C ASP A 43 6.03 3.50 1.87
N LEU A 44 6.31 2.23 1.62
CA LEU A 44 5.29 1.18 1.70
C LEU A 44 4.71 1.08 3.10
N MET A 45 5.56 1.12 4.12
CA MET A 45 5.12 1.07 5.50
C MET A 45 4.25 2.28 5.86
N ASP A 46 4.61 3.46 5.37
CA ASP A 46 3.80 4.65 5.58
C ASP A 46 2.42 4.52 4.95
N LYS A 47 2.36 3.95 3.76
CA LYS A 47 1.09 3.72 3.08
C LYS A 47 0.24 2.72 3.84
N MET A 48 0.85 1.66 4.37
CA MET A 48 0.14 0.68 5.18
C MET A 48 -0.40 1.31 6.46
N ASP A 49 0.39 2.18 7.06
CA ASP A 49 -0.02 2.87 8.29
C ASP A 49 -1.22 3.77 8.03
N LYS A 50 -1.20 4.49 6.92
CA LYS A 50 -2.34 5.33 6.53
C LYS A 50 -3.58 4.49 6.30
N LEU A 51 -3.41 3.34 5.64
CA LEU A 51 -4.52 2.43 5.40
C LEU A 51 -5.10 1.94 6.72
N LEU A 52 -4.24 1.57 7.65
CA LEU A 52 -4.68 1.12 8.96
C LEU A 52 -5.49 2.19 9.68
N LYS A 53 -5.05 3.45 9.60
CA LYS A 53 -5.78 4.55 10.21
C LYS A 53 -7.17 4.72 9.60
N ILE A 54 -7.28 4.56 8.29
CA ILE A 54 -8.57 4.63 7.60
C ILE A 54 -9.49 3.53 8.10
N ILE A 55 -8.97 2.32 8.23
CA ILE A 55 -9.77 1.18 8.68
C ILE A 55 -10.22 1.37 10.13
N GLU A 56 -9.35 1.89 10.98
CA GLU A 56 -9.64 2.10 12.39
C GLU A 56 -10.54 3.31 12.64
N SER A 57 -10.61 4.25 11.72
CA SER A 57 -11.43 5.43 11.91
C SER A 57 -12.91 5.06 11.90
N LYS A 58 -13.66 5.73 12.72
CA LYS A 58 -15.10 5.46 12.83
C LYS A 58 -15.92 6.39 11.95
#